data_b87e52b8e03c29588717e8f89f009785
#
_entry.id   b87e52b8e03c29588717e8f89f009785
#
_cell.length_a   1.000
_cell.length_b   1.000
_cell.length_c   1.000
_cell.angle_alpha   90.00
_cell.angle_beta   90.00
_cell.angle_gamma   90.00
#
_symmetry.space_group_name_H-M   'P 1'
#
loop_
_entity.id
_entity.type
_entity.pdbx_description
1 polymer ?
#
loop_
_entity_poly.entity_id
_entity_poly.type
_entity_poly.pdbx_seq_one_letter_code
_entity_poly.pdbx_strand_id
1 'polypeptide(L)'
;MTGTLIMSFAYNNMINVIGDIMAQYKIAVDAGHGGSDYGATYNGRAEKDDNLKLALAVGDILEKNGIDVVYTRTTDEYETPFPARN
;
A
#
# COMPACT_ATOMS: atom_id res chain seq x y z
N MET A 1 -37.86 7.81 7.80
CA MET A 1 -36.69 6.97 7.64
C MET A 1 -36.10 6.66 8.99
N THR A 2 -35.99 5.40 9.28
CA THR A 2 -35.31 5.01 10.49
C THR A 2 -33.85 4.90 10.15
N GLY A 3 -33.14 6.01 10.27
CA GLY A 3 -31.74 6.10 9.80
C GLY A 3 -30.85 4.98 10.31
N THR A 4 -31.05 4.57 11.56
CA THR A 4 -30.22 3.53 12.17
C THR A 4 -30.33 2.18 11.43
N LEU A 5 -31.56 1.76 11.12
CA LEU A 5 -31.77 0.48 10.43
C LEU A 5 -31.25 0.54 9.01
N ILE A 6 -31.52 1.63 8.31
CA ILE A 6 -31.08 1.80 6.93
C ILE A 6 -29.56 1.89 6.88
N MET A 7 -28.94 2.60 7.82
CA MET A 7 -27.49 2.70 7.88
C MET A 7 -26.84 1.36 8.18
N SER A 8 -27.45 0.55 9.06
CA SER A 8 -26.90 -0.77 9.36
C SER A 8 -26.93 -1.67 8.14
N PHE A 9 -28.03 -1.69 7.39
CA PHE A 9 -28.15 -2.45 6.17
C PHE A 9 -27.18 -1.92 5.11
N ALA A 10 -27.15 -0.59 4.94
CA ALA A 10 -26.27 0.05 3.97
C ALA A 10 -24.81 -0.19 4.32
N TYR A 11 -24.46 -0.22 5.60
CA TYR A 11 -23.10 -0.49 6.02
C TYR A 11 -22.63 -1.87 5.54
N ASN A 12 -23.43 -2.91 5.74
CA ASN A 12 -23.09 -4.24 5.31
C ASN A 12 -22.95 -4.32 3.78
N ASN A 13 -23.88 -3.69 3.05
CA ASN A 13 -23.78 -3.63 1.61
C ASN A 13 -22.57 -2.83 1.15
N MET A 14 -22.28 -1.72 1.83
CA MET A 14 -21.14 -0.89 1.49
C MET A 14 -19.82 -1.63 1.69
N ILE A 15 -19.69 -2.42 2.74
CA ILE A 15 -18.49 -3.23 2.94
C ILE A 15 -18.27 -4.18 1.78
N ASN A 16 -19.32 -4.85 1.32
CA ASN A 16 -19.22 -5.76 0.20
C ASN A 16 -18.87 -5.02 -1.10
N VAL A 17 -19.54 -3.89 -1.35
CA VAL A 17 -19.30 -3.09 -2.55
C VAL A 17 -17.89 -2.51 -2.53
N ILE A 18 -17.45 -1.98 -1.39
CA ILE A 18 -16.11 -1.44 -1.27
C ILE A 18 -15.07 -2.55 -1.46
N GLY A 19 -15.31 -3.73 -0.90
CA GLY A 19 -14.46 -4.89 -1.12
C GLY A 19 -14.35 -5.25 -2.60
N ASP A 20 -15.48 -5.27 -3.30
CA ASP A 20 -15.52 -5.54 -4.74
C ASP A 20 -14.79 -4.45 -5.53
N ILE A 21 -14.97 -3.19 -5.17
CA ILE A 21 -14.29 -2.07 -5.82
C ILE A 21 -12.78 -2.16 -5.57
N MET A 22 -12.38 -2.38 -4.33
CA MET A 22 -10.96 -2.47 -3.97
C MET A 22 -10.28 -3.65 -4.64
N ALA A 23 -10.99 -4.75 -4.87
CA ALA A 23 -10.46 -5.90 -5.58
C ALA A 23 -10.15 -5.60 -7.05
N GLN A 24 -10.76 -4.55 -7.62
CA GLN A 24 -10.56 -4.16 -9.02
C GLN A 24 -9.38 -3.22 -9.19
N TYR A 25 -8.91 -2.60 -8.12
CA TYR A 25 -7.85 -1.59 -8.19
C TYR A 25 -6.61 -2.07 -7.46
N LYS A 26 -5.48 -1.69 -8.01
CA LYS A 26 -4.20 -1.91 -7.35
C LYS A 26 -3.80 -0.64 -6.63
N ILE A 27 -3.23 -0.82 -5.44
CA ILE A 27 -2.62 0.28 -4.71
C ILE A 27 -1.11 0.15 -4.87
N ALA A 28 -0.50 1.22 -5.32
CA ALA A 28 0.95 1.27 -5.45
C ALA A 28 1.54 1.67 -4.11
N VAL A 29 2.46 0.86 -3.62
CA VAL A 29 3.23 1.17 -2.42
C VAL A 29 4.65 1.47 -2.87
N ASP A 30 5.07 2.71 -2.64
CA ASP A 30 6.34 3.22 -3.12
C ASP A 30 7.34 3.29 -1.96
N ALA A 31 8.37 2.46 -2.04
CA ALA A 31 9.49 2.52 -1.12
C ALA A 31 10.58 3.36 -1.76
N GLY A 32 10.56 4.66 -1.48
CA GLY A 32 11.49 5.61 -2.08
C GLY A 32 12.96 5.27 -1.83
N HIS A 33 13.79 5.67 -2.76
CA HIS A 33 15.23 5.38 -2.78
C HIS A 33 15.50 3.90 -2.97
N GLY A 34 16.73 3.46 -2.80
CA GLY A 34 17.09 2.03 -2.93
C GLY A 34 18.40 1.86 -3.68
N GLY A 35 19.03 0.71 -3.48
CA GLY A 35 20.31 0.40 -4.10
C GLY A 35 21.37 1.44 -3.76
N SER A 36 21.93 2.08 -4.79
CA SER A 36 22.92 3.12 -4.62
C SER A 36 22.34 4.46 -4.16
N ASP A 37 21.02 4.64 -4.23
CA ASP A 37 20.33 5.81 -3.73
C ASP A 37 19.89 5.57 -2.29
N TYR A 38 20.67 6.03 -1.35
CA TYR A 38 20.39 5.83 0.08
C TYR A 38 19.31 6.77 0.62
N GLY A 39 19.05 7.88 -0.07
CA GLY A 39 18.29 8.97 0.51
C GLY A 39 19.08 9.61 1.67
N ALA A 40 18.38 10.15 2.63
CA ALA A 40 19.03 10.72 3.81
C ALA A 40 19.64 9.63 4.68
N THR A 41 20.78 9.91 5.29
CA THR A 41 21.43 9.00 6.24
C THR A 41 21.57 9.70 7.59
N TYR A 42 21.36 8.95 8.65
CA TYR A 42 21.40 9.49 9.99
C TYR A 42 21.65 8.37 11.01
N ASN A 43 22.67 8.53 11.84
CA ASN A 43 23.01 7.59 12.90
C ASN A 43 23.09 6.13 12.42
N GLY A 44 23.74 5.90 11.29
CA GLY A 44 23.87 4.56 10.75
C GLY A 44 22.63 4.03 10.05
N ARG A 45 21.58 4.83 9.95
CA ARG A 45 20.35 4.47 9.24
C ARG A 45 20.33 5.14 7.88
N ALA A 46 19.77 4.46 6.91
CA ALA A 46 19.53 5.02 5.60
C ALA A 46 18.02 5.08 5.35
N GLU A 47 17.59 6.17 4.76
CA GLU A 47 16.17 6.38 4.45
C GLU A 47 15.62 5.25 3.59
N LYS A 48 16.41 4.73 2.65
CA LYS A 48 15.99 3.62 1.79
C LYS A 48 15.56 2.40 2.59
N ASP A 49 16.23 2.10 3.68
CA ASP A 49 15.93 0.92 4.51
C ASP A 49 14.67 1.13 5.32
N ASP A 50 14.50 2.31 5.88
CA ASP A 50 13.29 2.66 6.64
C ASP A 50 12.08 2.69 5.71
N ASN A 51 12.23 3.24 4.52
CA ASN A 51 11.17 3.29 3.52
C ASN A 51 10.75 1.88 3.10
N LEU A 52 11.70 0.99 2.91
CA LEU A 52 11.39 -0.39 2.54
C LEU A 52 10.61 -1.11 3.64
N LYS A 53 11.05 -0.97 4.88
CA LYS A 53 10.35 -1.59 6.02
C LYS A 53 8.93 -1.08 6.13
N LEU A 54 8.73 0.21 6.00
CA LEU A 54 7.40 0.82 6.08
C LEU A 54 6.53 0.36 4.92
N ALA A 55 7.06 0.37 3.71
CA ALA A 55 6.33 -0.04 2.52
C ALA A 55 5.86 -1.50 2.62
N LEU A 56 6.73 -2.40 3.07
CA LEU A 56 6.38 -3.80 3.22
C LEU A 56 5.32 -4.00 4.30
N ALA A 57 5.41 -3.26 5.41
CA ALA A 57 4.43 -3.33 6.48
C ALA A 57 3.06 -2.82 6.03
N VAL A 58 3.03 -1.70 5.35
CA VAL A 58 1.78 -1.13 4.82
C VAL A 58 1.18 -2.05 3.78
N GLY A 59 1.98 -2.54 2.85
CA GLY A 59 1.52 -3.47 1.82
C GLY A 59 0.95 -4.75 2.40
N ASP A 60 1.58 -5.29 3.43
CA ASP A 60 1.09 -6.50 4.11
C ASP A 60 -0.29 -6.27 4.73
N ILE A 61 -0.48 -5.14 5.38
CA ILE A 61 -1.78 -4.78 5.96
C ILE A 61 -2.84 -4.67 4.87
N LEU A 62 -2.50 -3.99 3.78
CA LEU A 62 -3.42 -3.83 2.66
C LEU A 62 -3.80 -5.18 2.05
N GLU A 63 -2.83 -6.05 1.82
CA GLU A 63 -3.06 -7.37 1.25
C GLU A 63 -3.92 -8.24 2.16
N LYS A 64 -3.70 -8.18 3.47
CA LYS A 64 -4.52 -8.89 4.45
C LYS A 64 -5.96 -8.41 4.47
N ASN A 65 -6.21 -7.22 3.99
CA ASN A 65 -7.55 -6.65 3.85
C ASN A 65 -8.11 -6.82 2.44
N GLY A 66 -7.52 -7.68 1.64
CA GLY A 66 -8.04 -8.01 0.32
C GLY A 66 -7.73 -6.99 -0.77
N ILE A 67 -6.80 -6.09 -0.51
CA ILE A 67 -6.41 -5.07 -1.48
C ILE A 67 -5.21 -5.57 -2.28
N ASP A 68 -5.29 -5.42 -3.59
CA ASP A 68 -4.21 -5.80 -4.49
C ASP A 68 -3.13 -4.72 -4.47
N VAL A 69 -1.89 -5.12 -4.23
CA VAL A 69 -0.79 -4.19 -4.00
C VAL A 69 0.30 -4.40 -5.04
N VAL A 70 0.81 -3.30 -5.56
CA VAL A 70 2.00 -3.27 -6.42
C VAL A 70 3.09 -2.49 -5.69
N TYR A 71 4.27 -3.07 -5.62
CA TYR A 71 5.41 -2.41 -4.97
C TYR A 71 6.36 -1.85 -6.02
N THR A 72 6.92 -0.68 -5.75
CA THR A 72 8.00 -0.16 -6.59
C THR A 72 9.27 -0.99 -6.44
N ARG A 73 9.49 -1.52 -5.25
CA ARG A 73 10.52 -2.51 -4.95
C ARG A 73 10.17 -3.25 -3.68
N THR A 74 10.71 -4.43 -3.52
CA THR A 74 10.55 -5.25 -2.31
C THR A 74 11.89 -5.58 -1.66
N THR A 75 12.97 -5.13 -2.26
CA THR A 75 14.34 -5.37 -1.78
C THR A 75 15.14 -4.07 -1.83
N ASP A 76 16.40 -4.12 -1.41
CA ASP A 76 17.30 -2.99 -1.48
C ASP A 76 17.86 -2.85 -2.89
N GLU A 77 17.00 -2.42 -3.80
CA GLU A 77 17.34 -2.14 -5.18
C GLU A 77 16.83 -0.77 -5.55
N TYR A 78 17.26 -0.25 -6.69
CA TYR A 78 16.79 1.03 -7.18
C TYR A 78 15.30 0.92 -7.48
N GLU A 79 14.50 1.91 -7.04
CA GLU A 79 13.08 1.87 -7.34
C GLU A 79 12.83 2.04 -8.83
N THR A 80 11.79 1.34 -9.32
CA THR A 80 11.40 1.43 -10.71
C THR A 80 10.26 2.43 -10.83
N PRO A 81 10.40 3.46 -11.70
CA PRO A 81 9.34 4.46 -11.86
C PRO A 81 8.04 3.86 -12.38
N PHE A 82 6.92 4.41 -11.96
CA PHE A 82 5.65 4.14 -12.59
C PHE A 82 5.55 4.86 -13.93
N PRO A 83 4.82 4.31 -14.90
CA PRO A 83 4.12 3.03 -14.91
C PRO A 83 4.97 1.84 -15.36
N ALA A 84 6.27 1.99 -15.41
CA ALA A 84 7.16 0.95 -15.94
C ALA A 84 7.12 -0.35 -15.11
N ARG A 85 6.55 -0.29 -13.92
CA ARG A 85 6.41 -1.45 -13.04
C ARG A 85 5.32 -2.41 -13.48
N ASN A 86 4.43 -2.00 -14.26
CA ASN A 86 3.28 -2.81 -14.64
C ASN A 86 3.62 -3.95 -15.57
#